data_b1f0c0fc316968ab53d692f27095eb44
#
_entry.id   b1f0c0fc316968ab53d692f27095eb44
#
_cell.length_a   1.000
_cell.length_b   1.000
_cell.length_c   1.000
_cell.angle_alpha   90.00
_cell.angle_beta   90.00
_cell.angle_gamma   90.00
#
_symmetry.space_group_name_H-M   'P 1'
#
loop_
_entity.id
_entity.type
_entity.pdbx_description
1 polymer ?
#
loop_
_entity_poly.entity_id
_entity_poly.type
_entity_poly.pdbx_seq_one_letter_code
_entity_poly.pdbx_strand_id
1 'polypeptide(L)'
;MSKYIFLILFFKMSLADSPIHMNEWIIWNSGQGQWVTQVTNETCTHFDFGGEVFALKKIKPLYIQFCRNKVNELYLSHADWDHYSFYNFLIQNNIKTCWRNRPDEVLKKINVDVPFCKTAVGEKINIIFKNSNSNQRNDMSTVISTDHFLIQGDSPSKQEKKWAPLISKSDDIRFLILGHHGSRTSTSEILLKKLPQLQMAFATSRFKKYGHPHREVTERLHHHHLNPIKTESWGTIILNR
;
A
#
# COMPACT_ATOMS: atom_id res chain seq x y z
N MET A 1 -9.88 6.34 -66.43
CA MET A 1 -10.41 6.84 -65.16
C MET A 1 -10.99 5.66 -64.40
N SER A 2 -10.24 5.10 -63.47
CA SER A 2 -10.65 3.92 -62.69
C SER A 2 -11.26 4.41 -61.38
N LYS A 3 -12.53 4.03 -61.11
CA LYS A 3 -13.27 4.35 -59.87
C LYS A 3 -13.00 3.23 -58.89
N TYR A 4 -12.25 3.49 -57.85
CA TYR A 4 -12.16 2.60 -56.68
C TYR A 4 -13.35 2.81 -55.77
N ILE A 5 -14.16 1.78 -55.64
CA ILE A 5 -15.24 1.72 -54.62
C ILE A 5 -14.61 1.19 -53.35
N PHE A 6 -14.51 2.06 -52.32
CA PHE A 6 -14.14 1.64 -50.98
C PHE A 6 -15.39 1.08 -50.26
N LEU A 7 -15.40 -0.22 -50.02
CA LEU A 7 -16.41 -0.90 -49.24
C LEU A 7 -16.00 -0.78 -47.76
N ILE A 8 -16.63 0.10 -47.00
CA ILE A 8 -16.44 0.22 -45.54
C ILE A 8 -17.36 -0.81 -44.88
N LEU A 9 -16.79 -1.92 -44.45
CA LEU A 9 -17.46 -2.91 -43.61
C LEU A 9 -17.49 -2.39 -42.18
N PHE A 10 -18.66 -1.90 -41.73
CA PHE A 10 -18.91 -1.64 -40.31
C PHE A 10 -19.08 -2.98 -39.57
N PHE A 11 -18.00 -3.44 -38.94
CA PHE A 11 -18.13 -4.46 -37.90
C PHE A 11 -18.75 -3.81 -36.66
N LYS A 12 -20.04 -4.08 -36.41
CA LYS A 12 -20.62 -3.88 -35.09
C LYS A 12 -19.98 -4.90 -34.15
N MET A 13 -18.87 -4.55 -33.47
CA MET A 13 -18.46 -5.26 -32.29
C MET A 13 -19.51 -4.97 -31.22
N SER A 14 -20.36 -5.93 -30.93
CA SER A 14 -21.11 -5.99 -29.68
C SER A 14 -20.05 -6.22 -28.58
N LEU A 15 -19.60 -5.14 -27.98
CA LEU A 15 -18.91 -5.21 -26.69
C LEU A 15 -19.97 -5.66 -25.69
N ALA A 16 -19.99 -6.96 -25.40
CA ALA A 16 -20.58 -7.44 -24.17
C ALA A 16 -19.80 -6.72 -23.05
N ASP A 17 -20.42 -5.75 -22.41
CA ASP A 17 -19.93 -5.09 -21.20
C ASP A 17 -19.89 -6.12 -20.06
N SER A 18 -18.88 -6.98 -20.07
CA SER A 18 -18.43 -7.57 -18.82
C SER A 18 -17.91 -6.41 -17.99
N PRO A 19 -18.40 -6.22 -16.75
CA PRO A 19 -17.91 -5.16 -15.90
C PRO A 19 -16.39 -5.32 -15.78
N ILE A 20 -15.65 -4.33 -16.25
CA ILE A 20 -14.21 -4.29 -16.06
C ILE A 20 -14.02 -4.23 -14.55
N HIS A 21 -13.61 -5.36 -13.97
CA HIS A 21 -13.25 -5.40 -12.56
C HIS A 21 -11.96 -4.58 -12.41
N MET A 22 -12.11 -3.32 -12.01
CA MET A 22 -10.94 -2.52 -11.64
C MET A 22 -10.32 -3.14 -10.38
N ASN A 23 -9.07 -3.50 -10.48
CA ASN A 23 -8.24 -3.92 -9.36
C ASN A 23 -6.87 -3.28 -9.54
N GLU A 24 -6.78 -2.02 -9.13
CA GLU A 24 -5.56 -1.24 -9.26
C GLU A 24 -4.90 -1.09 -7.89
N TRP A 25 -3.60 -1.09 -7.89
CA TRP A 25 -2.81 -0.80 -6.71
C TRP A 25 -2.04 0.48 -6.91
N ILE A 26 -2.13 1.38 -5.93
CA ILE A 26 -1.46 2.67 -5.96
C ILE A 26 -0.50 2.76 -4.79
N ILE A 27 0.79 2.88 -5.08
CA ILE A 27 1.83 3.20 -4.10
C ILE A 27 2.10 4.69 -4.20
N TRP A 28 1.64 5.45 -3.21
CA TRP A 28 1.68 6.90 -3.25
C TRP A 28 3.06 7.47 -2.97
N ASN A 29 3.45 8.49 -3.74
CA ASN A 29 4.61 9.32 -3.38
C ASN A 29 4.22 10.31 -2.28
N SER A 30 4.08 9.80 -1.07
CA SER A 30 3.69 10.56 0.12
C SER A 30 4.85 11.32 0.78
N GLY A 31 6.03 11.34 0.15
CA GLY A 31 7.26 11.83 0.77
C GLY A 31 7.83 10.81 1.76
N GLN A 32 8.21 11.24 2.96
CA GLN A 32 8.50 10.29 4.04
C GLN A 32 7.20 9.89 4.70
N GLY A 33 6.80 8.63 4.51
CA GLY A 33 5.57 8.07 5.05
C GLY A 33 5.06 6.91 4.20
N GLN A 34 4.04 6.22 4.69
CA GLN A 34 3.44 5.10 3.99
C GLN A 34 1.99 5.38 3.62
N TRP A 35 1.68 5.19 2.36
CA TRP A 35 0.32 5.15 1.84
C TRP A 35 0.28 4.22 0.62
N VAL A 36 -0.46 3.13 0.75
CA VAL A 36 -0.73 2.19 -0.34
C VAL A 36 -2.24 2.03 -0.44
N THR A 37 -2.77 1.97 -1.64
CA THR A 37 -4.22 1.85 -1.87
C THR A 37 -4.50 0.75 -2.87
N GLN A 38 -5.40 -0.14 -2.53
CA GLN A 38 -6.08 -1.01 -3.47
C GLN A 38 -7.39 -0.35 -3.90
N VAL A 39 -7.61 -0.25 -5.20
CA VAL A 39 -8.80 0.36 -5.79
C VAL A 39 -9.62 -0.71 -6.49
N THR A 40 -10.85 -0.88 -6.05
CA THR A 40 -11.86 -1.69 -6.73
C THR A 40 -12.94 -0.77 -7.34
N ASN A 41 -13.99 -1.34 -7.92
CA ASN A 41 -15.12 -0.56 -8.42
C ASN A 41 -15.83 0.23 -7.31
N GLU A 42 -15.92 -0.32 -6.09
CA GLU A 42 -16.72 0.24 -5.00
C GLU A 42 -15.90 0.79 -3.85
N THR A 43 -14.67 0.31 -3.68
CA THR A 43 -13.85 0.63 -2.51
C THR A 43 -12.47 1.14 -2.88
N CYS A 44 -11.90 1.93 -1.98
CA CYS A 44 -10.49 2.20 -1.87
C CYS A 44 -10.02 1.68 -0.50
N THR A 45 -9.25 0.62 -0.49
CA THR A 45 -8.68 0.07 0.73
C THR A 45 -7.28 0.61 0.93
N HIS A 46 -7.08 1.37 1.98
CA HIS A 46 -5.83 2.05 2.30
C HIS A 46 -5.06 1.28 3.37
N PHE A 47 -3.80 1.01 3.07
CA PHE A 47 -2.83 0.45 4.00
C PHE A 47 -1.88 1.58 4.40
N ASP A 48 -2.08 2.09 5.62
CA ASP A 48 -1.63 3.40 6.07
C ASP A 48 -2.08 4.54 5.14
N PHE A 49 -1.98 5.76 5.57
CA PHE A 49 -2.39 6.96 4.81
C PHE A 49 -1.69 8.19 5.38
N GLY A 50 -0.38 8.09 5.46
CA GLY A 50 0.47 9.12 6.03
C GLY A 50 1.60 9.55 5.11
N GLY A 51 2.22 10.66 5.49
CA GLY A 51 3.33 11.24 4.77
C GLY A 51 3.51 12.73 5.08
N GLU A 52 4.21 13.42 4.20
CA GLU A 52 4.53 14.84 4.37
C GLU A 52 3.46 15.74 3.73
N VAL A 53 3.07 16.81 4.43
CA VAL A 53 1.96 17.70 4.01
C VAL A 53 2.12 18.25 2.59
N PHE A 54 3.36 18.57 2.16
CA PHE A 54 3.60 19.04 0.81
C PHE A 54 3.30 17.99 -0.27
N ALA A 55 3.49 16.70 0.06
CA ALA A 55 3.19 15.61 -0.84
C ALA A 55 1.68 15.45 -1.05
N LEU A 56 0.87 15.63 0.01
CA LEU A 56 -0.59 15.57 -0.08
C LEU A 56 -1.15 16.52 -1.14
N LYS A 57 -0.60 17.73 -1.26
CA LYS A 57 -1.04 18.70 -2.28
C LYS A 57 -0.87 18.15 -3.70
N LYS A 58 0.19 17.38 -3.94
CA LYS A 58 0.50 16.78 -5.26
C LYS A 58 -0.35 15.55 -5.56
N ILE A 59 -0.61 14.71 -4.56
CA ILE A 59 -1.35 13.45 -4.75
C ILE A 59 -2.87 13.64 -4.68
N LYS A 60 -3.35 14.71 -4.03
CA LYS A 60 -4.80 14.98 -3.86
C LYS A 60 -5.63 14.89 -5.14
N PRO A 61 -5.23 15.47 -6.31
CA PRO A 61 -6.02 15.35 -7.53
C PRO A 61 -6.22 13.90 -7.96
N LEU A 62 -5.15 13.10 -7.93
CA LEU A 62 -5.20 11.69 -8.30
C LEU A 62 -6.03 10.87 -7.30
N TYR A 63 -5.88 11.14 -5.99
CA TYR A 63 -6.71 10.51 -4.97
C TYR A 63 -8.21 10.78 -5.19
N ILE A 64 -8.56 12.03 -5.49
CA ILE A 64 -9.96 12.41 -5.76
C ILE A 64 -10.50 11.64 -6.98
N GLN A 65 -9.71 11.50 -8.02
CA GLN A 65 -10.08 10.76 -9.22
C GLN A 65 -10.42 9.30 -8.92
N PHE A 66 -9.60 8.61 -8.10
CA PHE A 66 -9.75 7.19 -7.84
C PHE A 66 -10.72 6.88 -6.69
N CYS A 67 -10.72 7.68 -5.61
CA CYS A 67 -11.26 7.25 -4.32
C CYS A 67 -12.39 8.12 -3.76
N ARG A 68 -12.59 9.37 -4.21
CA ARG A 68 -13.54 10.29 -3.59
C ARG A 68 -14.96 9.73 -3.47
N ASN A 69 -15.43 9.06 -4.51
CA ASN A 69 -16.81 8.56 -4.62
C ASN A 69 -16.97 7.11 -4.18
N LYS A 70 -15.93 6.53 -3.60
CA LYS A 70 -15.91 5.13 -3.13
C LYS A 70 -15.96 5.08 -1.60
N VAL A 71 -16.21 3.89 -1.06
CA VAL A 71 -16.00 3.66 0.37
C VAL A 71 -14.51 3.52 0.62
N ASN A 72 -13.97 4.32 1.54
CA ASN A 72 -12.56 4.31 1.91
C ASN A 72 -12.37 3.50 3.18
N GLU A 73 -11.74 2.35 3.06
CA GLU A 73 -11.47 1.42 4.15
C GLU A 73 -10.04 1.57 4.62
N LEU A 74 -9.84 1.75 5.93
CA LEU A 74 -8.54 2.09 6.49
C LEU A 74 -7.97 0.95 7.33
N TYR A 75 -6.78 0.51 6.95
CA TYR A 75 -5.89 -0.31 7.77
C TYR A 75 -4.74 0.57 8.23
N LEU A 76 -4.57 0.74 9.53
CA LEU A 76 -3.42 1.43 10.09
C LEU A 76 -2.48 0.43 10.76
N SER A 77 -1.22 0.42 10.32
CA SER A 77 -0.21 -0.50 10.85
C SER A 77 0.14 -0.18 12.30
N HIS A 78 0.45 1.08 12.59
CA HIS A 78 0.80 1.57 13.92
C HIS A 78 0.56 3.09 14.03
N ALA A 79 0.73 3.65 15.23
CA ALA A 79 0.33 5.03 15.54
C ALA A 79 1.46 6.06 15.38
N ASP A 80 2.34 5.92 14.39
CA ASP A 80 3.32 6.96 14.04
C ASP A 80 2.78 7.91 12.97
N TRP A 81 3.16 9.19 13.08
CA TRP A 81 2.57 10.29 12.33
C TRP A 81 2.61 10.09 10.81
N ASP A 82 3.70 9.61 10.31
CA ASP A 82 3.91 9.38 8.88
C ASP A 82 3.15 8.16 8.31
N HIS A 83 2.32 7.49 9.14
CA HIS A 83 1.39 6.44 8.74
C HIS A 83 -0.08 6.86 8.77
N TYR A 84 -0.44 7.98 9.47
CA TYR A 84 -1.84 8.45 9.53
C TYR A 84 -2.01 9.96 9.35
N SER A 85 -0.95 10.72 9.03
CA SER A 85 -0.97 12.19 8.97
C SER A 85 -2.04 12.77 8.03
N PHE A 86 -2.50 12.01 7.04
CA PHE A 86 -3.54 12.46 6.11
C PHE A 86 -4.96 12.10 6.53
N TYR A 87 -5.14 11.51 7.72
CA TYR A 87 -6.46 11.17 8.24
C TYR A 87 -7.41 12.36 8.25
N ASN A 88 -6.96 13.51 8.76
CA ASN A 88 -7.77 14.72 8.81
C ASN A 88 -8.21 15.20 7.42
N PHE A 89 -7.43 14.97 6.37
CA PHE A 89 -7.83 15.28 5.00
C PHE A 89 -9.09 14.50 4.58
N LEU A 90 -9.18 13.21 4.91
CA LEU A 90 -10.34 12.38 4.61
C LEU A 90 -11.58 12.94 5.31
N ILE A 91 -11.45 13.22 6.59
CA ILE A 91 -12.56 13.70 7.43
C ILE A 91 -13.04 15.09 7.00
N GLN A 92 -12.14 16.04 6.81
CA GLN A 92 -12.45 17.42 6.40
C GLN A 92 -13.08 17.51 5.01
N ASN A 93 -12.86 16.54 4.14
CA ASN A 93 -13.45 16.48 2.82
C ASN A 93 -14.70 15.59 2.75
N ASN A 94 -15.26 15.17 3.90
CA ASN A 94 -16.45 14.32 4.00
C ASN A 94 -16.33 13.01 3.18
N ILE A 95 -15.14 12.44 3.14
CA ILE A 95 -14.90 11.18 2.45
C ILE A 95 -15.55 10.05 3.26
N LYS A 96 -16.38 9.24 2.62
CA LYS A 96 -17.02 8.07 3.27
C LYS A 96 -15.95 7.08 3.69
N THR A 97 -15.69 6.99 5.00
CA THR A 97 -14.51 6.33 5.55
C THR A 97 -14.91 5.41 6.70
N CYS A 98 -14.24 4.26 6.84
CA CYS A 98 -14.40 3.35 7.98
C CYS A 98 -13.07 2.62 8.30
N TRP A 99 -12.91 2.19 9.55
CA TRP A 99 -11.77 1.39 9.98
C TRP A 99 -11.94 -0.10 9.67
N ARG A 100 -10.91 -0.73 9.13
CA ARG A 100 -10.74 -2.19 9.13
C ARG A 100 -9.83 -2.64 10.27
N ASN A 101 -8.77 -1.88 10.50
CA ASN A 101 -7.86 -2.08 11.62
C ASN A 101 -7.26 -0.75 12.05
N ARG A 102 -7.17 -0.51 13.33
CA ARG A 102 -6.41 0.60 13.90
C ARG A 102 -5.82 0.24 15.27
N PRO A 103 -4.69 0.82 15.67
CA PRO A 103 -4.22 0.82 17.03
C PRO A 103 -5.05 1.77 17.91
N ASP A 104 -5.29 1.40 19.17
CA ASP A 104 -6.06 2.26 20.09
C ASP A 104 -5.35 3.57 20.42
N GLU A 105 -4.02 3.58 20.36
CA GLU A 105 -3.24 4.79 20.62
C GLU A 105 -3.53 5.92 19.63
N VAL A 106 -3.97 5.61 18.40
CA VAL A 106 -4.30 6.63 17.41
C VAL A 106 -5.51 7.46 17.85
N LEU A 107 -6.45 6.88 18.62
CA LEU A 107 -7.63 7.59 19.14
C LEU A 107 -7.28 8.81 19.98
N LYS A 108 -6.14 8.78 20.68
CA LYS A 108 -5.63 9.90 21.46
C LYS A 108 -5.07 11.03 20.62
N LYS A 109 -4.94 10.81 19.30
CA LYS A 109 -4.23 11.71 18.36
C LYS A 109 -5.13 12.24 17.24
N ILE A 110 -6.32 11.66 17.05
CA ILE A 110 -7.31 12.09 16.06
C ILE A 110 -8.48 12.77 16.76
N ASN A 111 -9.04 13.81 16.13
CA ASN A 111 -10.14 14.59 16.70
C ASN A 111 -11.51 13.94 16.48
N VAL A 112 -11.67 13.17 15.41
CA VAL A 112 -12.92 12.52 15.03
C VAL A 112 -12.63 11.06 14.73
N ASP A 113 -13.30 10.16 15.41
CA ASP A 113 -13.26 8.74 15.09
C ASP A 113 -14.34 8.38 14.06
N VAL A 114 -14.04 7.48 13.17
CA VAL A 114 -15.00 6.92 12.23
C VAL A 114 -15.34 5.48 12.61
N PRO A 115 -16.53 4.97 12.22
CA PRO A 115 -16.94 3.63 12.61
C PRO A 115 -16.06 2.55 12.00
N PHE A 116 -16.09 1.35 12.55
CA PHE A 116 -15.57 0.17 11.88
C PHE A 116 -16.43 -0.20 10.69
N CYS A 117 -15.79 -0.74 9.64
CA CYS A 117 -16.50 -1.19 8.44
C CYS A 117 -17.42 -2.37 8.78
N LYS A 118 -18.67 -2.33 8.31
CA LYS A 118 -19.67 -3.34 8.65
C LYS A 118 -19.55 -4.64 7.87
N THR A 119 -19.02 -4.58 6.65
CA THR A 119 -18.93 -5.73 5.74
C THR A 119 -17.50 -5.96 5.30
N ALA A 120 -17.11 -7.22 5.13
CA ALA A 120 -15.90 -7.52 4.39
C ALA A 120 -16.25 -7.42 2.90
N VAL A 121 -15.55 -6.57 2.16
CA VAL A 121 -15.70 -6.45 0.71
C VAL A 121 -14.33 -6.69 0.09
N GLY A 122 -14.28 -7.55 -0.92
CA GLY A 122 -13.13 -7.67 -1.78
C GLY A 122 -12.17 -8.82 -1.49
N GLU A 123 -10.95 -8.63 -1.95
CA GLU A 123 -9.87 -9.61 -1.95
C GLU A 123 -9.49 -10.11 -0.55
N LYS A 124 -8.83 -11.27 -0.54
CA LYS A 124 -8.31 -11.90 0.67
C LYS A 124 -7.23 -11.02 1.31
N ILE A 125 -7.63 -10.26 2.33
CA ILE A 125 -6.71 -9.46 3.15
C ILE A 125 -6.52 -10.21 4.46
N ASN A 126 -5.29 -10.62 4.75
CA ASN A 126 -4.94 -11.35 5.95
C ASN A 126 -4.04 -10.50 6.85
N ILE A 127 -4.40 -10.40 8.12
CA ILE A 127 -3.49 -9.89 9.14
C ILE A 127 -2.60 -11.06 9.57
N ILE A 128 -1.33 -11.04 9.14
CA ILE A 128 -0.35 -12.08 9.48
C ILE A 128 0.08 -11.94 10.94
N PHE A 129 0.26 -10.70 11.37
CA PHE A 129 0.82 -10.42 12.68
C PHE A 129 0.31 -9.09 13.24
N LYS A 130 -0.02 -9.10 14.52
CA LYS A 130 -0.31 -7.91 15.31
C LYS A 130 0.28 -8.10 16.70
N ASN A 131 1.19 -7.21 17.08
CA ASN A 131 1.76 -7.22 18.42
C ASN A 131 1.15 -6.09 19.26
N SER A 132 0.43 -6.44 20.32
CA SER A 132 -0.20 -5.48 21.24
C SER A 132 0.63 -5.23 22.51
N ASN A 133 1.73 -5.96 22.70
CA ASN A 133 2.45 -6.01 23.97
C ASN A 133 3.88 -5.44 23.86
N SER A 134 4.07 -4.32 23.19
CA SER A 134 5.37 -3.65 23.12
C SER A 134 5.28 -2.20 23.52
N ASN A 135 6.32 -1.69 24.15
CA ASN A 135 6.48 -0.26 24.42
C ASN A 135 7.07 0.51 23.21
N GLN A 136 7.45 -0.18 22.16
CA GLN A 136 7.98 0.42 20.93
C GLN A 136 6.94 0.34 19.83
N ARG A 137 6.55 1.49 19.27
CA ARG A 137 5.47 1.58 18.27
C ARG A 137 5.72 0.74 17.03
N ASN A 138 6.95 0.75 16.51
CA ASN A 138 7.32 -0.04 15.34
C ASN A 138 7.14 -1.55 15.58
N ASP A 139 7.39 -2.01 16.82
CA ASP A 139 7.17 -3.41 17.20
C ASP A 139 5.69 -3.80 17.15
N MET A 140 4.79 -2.82 17.28
CA MET A 140 3.33 -3.00 17.25
C MET A 140 2.77 -2.95 15.83
N SER A 141 3.59 -2.73 14.80
CA SER A 141 3.11 -2.67 13.43
C SER A 141 2.32 -3.92 13.05
N THR A 142 1.11 -3.70 12.57
CA THR A 142 0.29 -4.74 11.97
C THR A 142 0.87 -5.09 10.61
N VAL A 143 1.14 -6.38 10.40
CA VAL A 143 1.64 -6.92 9.13
C VAL A 143 0.48 -7.52 8.36
N ILE A 144 0.33 -7.10 7.13
CA ILE A 144 -0.80 -7.47 6.26
C ILE A 144 -0.27 -8.12 4.99
N SER A 145 -0.87 -9.24 4.60
CA SER A 145 -0.76 -9.78 3.25
C SER A 145 -2.08 -9.69 2.52
N THR A 146 -1.98 -9.49 1.23
CA THR A 146 -3.07 -9.71 0.27
C THR A 146 -2.65 -10.85 -0.65
N ASP A 147 -3.41 -11.13 -1.71
CA ASP A 147 -3.04 -12.20 -2.65
C ASP A 147 -1.63 -12.04 -3.21
N HIS A 148 -1.11 -10.80 -3.32
CA HIS A 148 0.20 -10.57 -3.93
C HIS A 148 1.07 -9.53 -3.22
N PHE A 149 0.52 -8.76 -2.28
CA PHE A 149 1.29 -7.76 -1.54
C PHE A 149 1.59 -8.21 -0.13
N LEU A 150 2.79 -7.88 0.33
CA LEU A 150 3.16 -7.88 1.74
C LEU A 150 3.43 -6.44 2.18
N ILE A 151 2.69 -6.00 3.20
CA ILE A 151 2.75 -4.65 3.76
C ILE A 151 3.02 -4.80 5.25
N GLN A 152 4.23 -4.44 5.66
CA GLN A 152 4.70 -4.74 7.01
C GLN A 152 4.76 -3.52 7.95
N GLY A 153 4.27 -2.35 7.48
CA GLY A 153 4.45 -1.11 8.25
C GLY A 153 5.91 -0.91 8.61
N ASP A 154 6.18 -0.52 9.84
CA ASP A 154 7.52 -0.31 10.35
C ASP A 154 8.08 -1.49 11.16
N SER A 155 7.48 -2.68 10.99
CA SER A 155 7.88 -3.89 11.71
C SER A 155 9.37 -4.15 11.57
N PRO A 156 10.14 -4.19 12.68
CA PRO A 156 11.59 -4.38 12.61
C PRO A 156 11.96 -5.86 12.47
N SER A 157 13.20 -6.12 12.04
CA SER A 157 13.74 -7.47 11.81
C SER A 157 13.61 -8.43 13.01
N LYS A 158 13.63 -7.89 14.23
CA LYS A 158 13.37 -8.70 15.43
C LYS A 158 11.94 -9.26 15.49
N GLN A 159 10.97 -8.53 14.92
CA GLN A 159 9.59 -9.00 14.80
C GLN A 159 9.42 -9.87 13.54
N GLU A 160 10.13 -9.57 12.45
CA GLU A 160 10.13 -10.41 11.24
C GLU A 160 10.50 -11.86 11.56
N LYS A 161 11.43 -12.11 12.50
CA LYS A 161 11.77 -13.45 12.98
C LYS A 161 10.56 -14.21 13.52
N LYS A 162 9.56 -13.51 14.06
CA LYS A 162 8.36 -14.12 14.65
C LYS A 162 7.28 -14.35 13.59
N TRP A 163 7.05 -13.41 12.70
CA TRP A 163 5.93 -13.49 11.78
C TRP A 163 6.28 -13.96 10.36
N ALA A 164 7.53 -13.81 9.90
CA ALA A 164 7.91 -14.33 8.59
C ALA A 164 7.72 -15.85 8.45
N PRO A 165 7.92 -16.67 9.50
CA PRO A 165 7.58 -18.09 9.46
C PRO A 165 6.08 -18.38 9.23
N LEU A 166 5.19 -17.43 9.52
CA LEU A 166 3.74 -17.58 9.33
C LEU A 166 3.30 -17.39 7.87
N ILE A 167 4.17 -16.82 7.03
CA ILE A 167 3.93 -16.72 5.59
C ILE A 167 3.97 -18.15 5.01
N SER A 168 2.86 -18.54 4.38
CA SER A 168 2.77 -19.85 3.73
C SER A 168 3.62 -19.89 2.46
N LYS A 169 4.16 -21.07 2.15
CA LYS A 169 4.83 -21.30 0.85
C LYS A 169 3.88 -21.21 -0.35
N SER A 170 2.58 -21.34 -0.11
CA SER A 170 1.54 -21.18 -1.12
C SER A 170 1.12 -19.73 -1.34
N ASP A 171 1.59 -18.80 -0.50
CA ASP A 171 1.28 -17.38 -0.66
C ASP A 171 2.07 -16.82 -1.86
N ASP A 172 1.36 -16.32 -2.85
CA ASP A 172 1.95 -15.75 -4.08
C ASP A 172 2.33 -14.28 -3.87
N ILE A 173 3.20 -14.00 -2.88
CA ILE A 173 3.66 -12.64 -2.60
C ILE A 173 4.68 -12.23 -3.66
N ARG A 174 4.27 -11.30 -4.51
CA ARG A 174 5.08 -10.74 -5.62
C ARG A 174 5.57 -9.32 -5.34
N PHE A 175 4.90 -8.60 -4.46
CA PHE A 175 5.15 -7.19 -4.19
C PHE A 175 5.36 -6.95 -2.70
N LEU A 176 6.44 -6.24 -2.38
CA LEU A 176 6.79 -5.91 -1.01
C LEU A 176 6.82 -4.39 -0.83
N ILE A 177 6.06 -3.87 0.12
CA ILE A 177 6.31 -2.54 0.65
C ILE A 177 7.40 -2.67 1.71
N LEU A 178 8.55 -2.02 1.48
CA LEU A 178 9.71 -2.13 2.37
C LEU A 178 9.35 -1.66 3.77
N GLY A 179 9.68 -2.48 4.76
CA GLY A 179 9.43 -2.14 6.15
C GLY A 179 10.19 -0.89 6.58
N HIS A 180 9.54 -0.06 7.40
CA HIS A 180 10.11 1.15 7.94
C HIS A 180 10.77 2.01 6.84
N HIS A 181 10.05 2.15 5.71
CA HIS A 181 10.46 2.92 4.53
C HIS A 181 11.80 2.49 3.91
N GLY A 182 12.28 1.29 4.21
CA GLY A 182 13.60 0.79 3.83
C GLY A 182 14.69 1.08 4.85
N SER A 183 14.34 1.22 6.13
CA SER A 183 15.32 1.29 7.24
C SER A 183 16.15 0.02 7.34
N ARG A 184 17.43 0.17 7.70
CA ARG A 184 18.34 -0.98 7.96
C ARG A 184 17.82 -1.96 9.00
N THR A 185 16.90 -1.52 9.86
CA THR A 185 16.30 -2.32 10.94
C THR A 185 15.17 -3.22 10.48
N SER A 186 14.77 -3.16 9.21
CA SER A 186 13.65 -3.92 8.64
C SER A 186 14.06 -4.59 7.32
N THR A 187 13.16 -5.37 6.74
CA THR A 187 13.36 -6.10 5.47
C THR A 187 14.62 -6.97 5.53
N SER A 188 14.61 -7.92 6.49
CA SER A 188 15.75 -8.80 6.77
C SER A 188 15.91 -9.91 5.73
N GLU A 189 17.09 -10.50 5.72
CA GLU A 189 17.38 -11.70 4.92
C GLU A 189 16.44 -12.89 5.25
N ILE A 190 16.00 -12.98 6.51
CA ILE A 190 15.04 -14.01 6.95
C ILE A 190 13.71 -13.83 6.24
N LEU A 191 13.23 -12.58 6.10
CA LEU A 191 12.01 -12.28 5.38
C LEU A 191 12.19 -12.57 3.88
N LEU A 192 13.23 -12.04 3.25
CA LEU A 192 13.43 -12.19 1.80
C LEU A 192 13.50 -13.65 1.36
N LYS A 193 14.13 -14.52 2.15
CA LYS A 193 14.14 -15.97 1.91
C LYS A 193 12.75 -16.64 1.97
N LYS A 194 11.77 -16.00 2.61
CA LYS A 194 10.38 -16.47 2.66
C LYS A 194 9.54 -16.03 1.47
N LEU A 195 10.09 -15.17 0.62
CA LEU A 195 9.37 -14.55 -0.51
C LEU A 195 10.02 -14.95 -1.87
N PRO A 196 10.04 -16.25 -2.22
CA PRO A 196 10.73 -16.72 -3.43
C PRO A 196 10.10 -16.21 -4.73
N GLN A 197 8.84 -15.76 -4.68
CA GLN A 197 8.10 -15.21 -5.83
C GLN A 197 8.19 -13.68 -5.93
N LEU A 198 8.97 -13.03 -5.05
CA LEU A 198 9.06 -11.57 -5.01
C LEU A 198 9.62 -11.00 -6.31
N GLN A 199 8.86 -10.09 -6.94
CA GLN A 199 9.21 -9.47 -8.21
C GLN A 199 9.59 -8.00 -8.06
N MET A 200 8.94 -7.28 -7.12
CA MET A 200 9.17 -5.86 -6.90
C MET A 200 9.15 -5.52 -5.42
N ALA A 201 10.00 -4.57 -5.03
CA ALA A 201 10.06 -4.02 -3.69
C ALA A 201 9.98 -2.48 -3.76
N PHE A 202 9.07 -1.87 -2.99
CA PHE A 202 8.79 -0.45 -3.06
C PHE A 202 9.23 0.26 -1.78
N ALA A 203 10.01 1.33 -1.94
CA ALA A 203 10.41 2.22 -0.85
C ALA A 203 9.55 3.49 -0.88
N THR A 204 8.75 3.69 0.16
CA THR A 204 7.90 4.87 0.38
C THR A 204 8.63 5.89 1.26
N SER A 205 9.75 6.41 0.79
CA SER A 205 10.68 7.21 1.58
C SER A 205 11.19 8.42 0.81
N ARG A 206 11.76 9.35 1.56
CA ARG A 206 12.52 10.48 1.03
C ARG A 206 13.97 10.39 1.51
N PHE A 207 14.88 10.07 0.59
CA PHE A 207 16.29 9.80 0.91
C PHE A 207 16.96 10.92 1.71
N LYS A 208 16.72 12.19 1.33
CA LYS A 208 17.32 13.34 2.02
C LYS A 208 16.93 13.46 3.49
N LYS A 209 15.86 12.78 3.95
CA LYS A 209 15.38 12.90 5.32
C LYS A 209 16.09 11.94 6.28
N TYR A 210 16.16 10.65 5.90
CA TYR A 210 16.69 9.59 6.75
C TYR A 210 17.68 8.65 6.05
N GLY A 211 18.04 8.93 4.80
CA GLY A 211 18.88 8.04 3.99
C GLY A 211 18.20 6.72 3.60
N HIS A 212 16.87 6.70 3.57
CA HIS A 212 16.10 5.51 3.20
C HIS A 212 15.81 5.46 1.69
N PRO A 213 15.77 4.25 1.06
CA PRO A 213 16.18 2.99 1.64
C PRO A 213 17.68 2.98 1.97
N HIS A 214 18.04 2.43 3.11
CA HIS A 214 19.41 2.27 3.55
C HIS A 214 20.20 1.35 2.60
N ARG A 215 21.51 1.58 2.53
CA ARG A 215 22.42 0.78 1.69
C ARG A 215 22.33 -0.71 1.98
N GLU A 216 22.28 -1.08 3.25
CA GLU A 216 22.19 -2.48 3.68
C GLU A 216 20.88 -3.17 3.21
N VAL A 217 19.76 -2.43 3.12
CA VAL A 217 18.52 -2.96 2.55
C VAL A 217 18.64 -3.14 1.05
N THR A 218 19.23 -2.16 0.37
CA THR A 218 19.46 -2.21 -1.07
C THR A 218 20.38 -3.39 -1.44
N GLU A 219 21.46 -3.59 -0.68
CA GLU A 219 22.39 -4.72 -0.87
C GLU A 219 21.70 -6.07 -0.66
N ARG A 220 20.86 -6.21 0.40
CA ARG A 220 20.07 -7.44 0.61
C ARG A 220 19.14 -7.71 -0.57
N LEU A 221 18.43 -6.68 -1.07
CA LEU A 221 17.56 -6.83 -2.24
C LEU A 221 18.34 -7.25 -3.49
N HIS A 222 19.52 -6.66 -3.71
CA HIS A 222 20.39 -7.03 -4.84
C HIS A 222 20.82 -8.50 -4.79
N HIS A 223 21.12 -9.05 -3.60
CA HIS A 223 21.40 -10.47 -3.45
C HIS A 223 20.22 -11.38 -3.84
N HIS A 224 19.01 -10.83 -3.80
CA HIS A 224 17.78 -11.47 -4.30
C HIS A 224 17.40 -11.01 -5.71
N HIS A 225 18.33 -10.43 -6.48
CA HIS A 225 18.13 -9.92 -7.86
C HIS A 225 17.05 -8.83 -7.97
N LEU A 226 16.82 -8.06 -6.92
CA LEU A 226 15.84 -6.98 -6.87
C LEU A 226 16.50 -5.62 -6.71
N ASN A 227 15.92 -4.60 -7.37
CA ASN A 227 16.23 -3.21 -7.12
C ASN A 227 15.02 -2.53 -6.45
N PRO A 228 15.20 -1.75 -5.39
CA PRO A 228 14.08 -1.05 -4.78
C PRO A 228 13.55 0.04 -5.70
N ILE A 229 12.24 0.03 -5.94
CA ILE A 229 11.54 1.09 -6.67
C ILE A 229 11.19 2.18 -5.66
N LYS A 230 11.76 3.37 -5.82
CA LYS A 230 11.63 4.48 -4.88
C LYS A 230 10.53 5.43 -5.35
N THR A 231 9.51 5.67 -4.54
CA THR A 231 8.45 6.64 -4.89
C THR A 231 8.99 8.06 -5.06
N GLU A 232 10.09 8.41 -4.36
CA GLU A 232 10.77 9.70 -4.53
C GLU A 232 11.28 9.91 -5.98
N SER A 233 11.76 8.84 -6.63
CA SER A 233 12.33 8.91 -7.99
C SER A 233 11.29 8.71 -9.09
N TRP A 234 10.30 7.85 -8.85
CA TRP A 234 9.31 7.44 -9.86
C TRP A 234 7.98 8.19 -9.74
N GLY A 235 7.74 8.90 -8.65
CA GLY A 235 6.43 9.47 -8.35
C GLY A 235 5.48 8.43 -7.74
N THR A 236 4.18 8.70 -7.84
CA THR A 236 3.14 7.73 -7.49
C THR A 236 3.11 6.61 -8.53
N ILE A 237 3.10 5.37 -8.08
CA ILE A 237 3.16 4.16 -8.93
C ILE A 237 1.78 3.52 -8.95
N ILE A 238 1.28 3.22 -10.15
CA ILE A 238 0.00 2.52 -10.35
C ILE A 238 0.30 1.18 -11.00
N LEU A 239 -0.21 0.11 -10.42
CA LEU A 239 -0.14 -1.24 -10.95
C LEU A 239 -1.55 -1.69 -11.31
N ASN A 240 -1.78 -1.95 -12.59
CA ASN A 240 -3.05 -2.49 -13.10
C ASN A 240 -2.99 -4.01 -13.07
N ARG A 241 -4.12 -4.65 -12.71
CA ARG A 241 -4.24 -6.10 -12.64
C ARG A 241 -5.50 -6.61 -13.28
#